data_d6aa7664517edcc896e49544d5acd8a8
#
_entry.id   d6aa7664517edcc896e49544d5acd8a8
#
_cell.length_a   1.000
_cell.length_b   1.000
_cell.length_c   1.000
_cell.angle_alpha   90.00
_cell.angle_beta   90.00
_cell.angle_gamma   90.00
#
_symmetry.space_group_name_H-M   'P 1'
#
loop_
_entity.id
_entity.type
_entity.pdbx_description
1 polymer ?
#
loop_
_entity_poly.entity_id
_entity_poly.type
_entity_poly.pdbx_seq_one_letter_code
_entity_poly.pdbx_strand_id
1 'polypeptide(L)'
;LPYPSPFANLFTNNDPMPREMNRQEIQVFYSSFFESGGQAVSLRELAYSSVTEKSLLEELFRFYQHFGLNFSNGELRELPDNLAIELEFMYYLTFLEIEAMSMDSNNTNIQALQSAQRDFINLHPGKWVQSFLTRLQSVQENSAYLDLAKLLVHFLESEQRFLSDSGKMLIATG
;
A
#
# COMPACT_ATOMS: atom_id res chain seq x y z
N LEU A 1 -12.97 -18.53 -2.12
CA LEU A 1 -12.89 -17.10 -1.92
C LEU A 1 -13.69 -16.41 -3.02
N PRO A 2 -14.65 -15.53 -2.72
CA PRO A 2 -15.45 -14.85 -3.74
C PRO A 2 -14.68 -13.71 -4.46
N TYR A 3 -13.43 -13.46 -4.06
CA TYR A 3 -12.55 -12.48 -4.71
C TYR A 3 -11.81 -13.16 -5.86
N PRO A 4 -12.03 -12.73 -7.11
CA PRO A 4 -11.02 -12.97 -8.12
C PRO A 4 -9.75 -12.28 -7.60
N SER A 5 -8.72 -13.06 -7.29
CA SER A 5 -7.44 -12.49 -6.86
C SER A 5 -7.04 -11.44 -7.90
N PRO A 6 -6.90 -10.16 -7.53
CA PRO A 6 -6.39 -9.16 -8.47
C PRO A 6 -5.01 -9.56 -9.00
N PHE A 7 -4.33 -10.46 -8.29
CA PHE A 7 -3.04 -11.04 -8.68
C PHE A 7 -3.15 -12.17 -9.71
N ALA A 8 -4.34 -12.79 -9.91
CA ALA A 8 -4.47 -13.92 -10.83
C ALA A 8 -4.11 -13.54 -12.28
N ASN A 9 -4.28 -12.27 -12.64
CA ASN A 9 -3.92 -11.75 -13.96
C ASN A 9 -2.56 -11.03 -13.99
N LEU A 10 -1.94 -10.77 -12.84
CA LEU A 10 -0.62 -10.12 -12.76
C LEU A 10 0.52 -11.09 -13.06
N PHE A 11 0.30 -12.37 -12.85
CA PHE A 11 1.24 -13.44 -13.16
C PHE A 11 0.73 -14.22 -14.38
N THR A 12 0.57 -13.55 -15.52
CA THR A 12 0.43 -14.27 -16.78
C THR A 12 1.75 -14.95 -17.09
N ASN A 13 1.70 -16.14 -17.68
CA ASN A 13 2.87 -17.00 -17.97
C ASN A 13 4.00 -16.34 -18.79
N ASN A 14 3.88 -15.06 -19.14
CA ASN A 14 4.84 -14.29 -19.93
C ASN A 14 5.46 -13.10 -19.16
N ASP A 15 5.03 -12.81 -17.93
CA ASP A 15 5.71 -11.79 -17.14
C ASP A 15 6.97 -12.38 -16.52
N PRO A 16 8.13 -11.73 -16.69
CA PRO A 16 9.34 -12.20 -16.07
C PRO A 16 9.12 -12.17 -14.55
N MET A 17 9.17 -13.35 -13.92
CA MET A 17 9.26 -13.44 -12.47
C MET A 17 10.39 -12.53 -11.99
N PRO A 18 10.21 -11.81 -10.86
CA PRO A 18 11.29 -11.04 -10.29
C PRO A 18 12.55 -11.88 -10.27
N ARG A 19 13.65 -11.33 -10.80
CA ARG A 19 14.93 -12.04 -10.86
C ARG A 19 15.26 -12.65 -9.50
N GLU A 20 15.55 -13.94 -9.46
CA GLU A 20 16.04 -14.56 -8.24
C GLU A 20 17.30 -13.84 -7.79
N MET A 21 17.21 -13.11 -6.68
CA MET A 21 18.32 -12.47 -6.01
C MET A 21 18.67 -13.29 -4.77
N ASN A 22 19.96 -13.50 -4.54
CA ASN A 22 20.36 -14.08 -3.27
C ASN A 22 20.18 -13.06 -2.13
N ARG A 23 20.14 -13.54 -0.88
CA ARG A 23 19.88 -12.69 0.30
C ARG A 23 20.89 -11.53 0.45
N GLN A 24 22.15 -11.74 0.08
CA GLN A 24 23.18 -10.71 0.15
C GLN A 24 22.95 -9.61 -0.90
N GLU A 25 22.60 -9.98 -2.12
CA GLU A 25 22.28 -9.01 -3.18
C GLU A 25 21.07 -8.18 -2.78
N ILE A 26 20.01 -8.79 -2.23
CA ILE A 26 18.84 -8.07 -1.71
C ILE A 26 19.24 -7.05 -0.65
N GLN A 27 20.07 -7.45 0.30
CA GLN A 27 20.50 -6.59 1.41
C GLN A 27 21.39 -5.43 0.95
N VAL A 28 22.38 -5.70 0.08
CA VAL A 28 23.24 -4.67 -0.50
C VAL A 28 22.45 -3.68 -1.32
N PHE A 29 21.50 -4.17 -2.10
CA PHE A 29 20.60 -3.33 -2.89
C PHE A 29 19.75 -2.43 -1.99
N TYR A 30 19.11 -3.00 -0.98
CA TYR A 30 18.28 -2.26 -0.04
C TYR A 30 19.06 -1.12 0.61
N SER A 31 20.22 -1.42 1.19
CA SER A 31 21.04 -0.41 1.84
C SER A 31 21.55 0.66 0.88
N SER A 32 21.88 0.30 -0.35
CA SER A 32 22.36 1.25 -1.34
C SER A 32 21.31 2.25 -1.81
N PHE A 33 20.06 1.80 -1.95
CA PHE A 33 18.99 2.62 -2.54
C PHE A 33 18.10 3.29 -1.50
N PHE A 34 17.85 2.65 -0.36
CA PHE A 34 16.88 3.13 0.61
C PHE A 34 17.50 3.68 1.90
N GLU A 35 18.75 3.29 2.22
CA GLU A 35 19.44 3.72 3.45
C GLU A 35 20.58 4.71 3.20
N SER A 36 21.18 4.76 2.02
CA SER A 36 22.37 5.58 1.73
C SER A 36 22.00 7.03 1.41
N GLY A 37 22.48 7.94 2.22
CA GLY A 37 22.10 9.36 2.33
C GLY A 37 22.53 10.30 1.20
N GLY A 38 22.53 9.96 -0.07
CA GLY A 38 22.91 10.94 -1.12
C GLY A 38 22.08 10.83 -2.40
N GLN A 39 21.68 9.64 -2.76
CA GLN A 39 20.80 9.34 -3.89
C GLN A 39 19.66 8.40 -3.48
N ALA A 40 19.45 8.24 -2.21
CA ALA A 40 18.43 7.35 -1.67
C ALA A 40 17.04 7.67 -2.22
N VAL A 41 16.33 6.62 -2.60
CA VAL A 41 14.92 6.69 -2.95
C VAL A 41 14.14 6.54 -1.65
N SER A 42 13.43 7.56 -1.23
CA SER A 42 12.70 7.52 0.04
C SER A 42 11.55 6.51 -0.03
N LEU A 43 11.38 5.73 1.04
CA LEU A 43 10.19 4.90 1.27
C LEU A 43 9.11 5.64 2.07
N ARG A 44 9.22 6.97 2.23
CA ARG A 44 8.27 7.80 2.97
C ARG A 44 7.41 8.62 2.04
N GLU A 45 6.10 8.66 2.29
CA GLU A 45 5.13 9.48 1.57
C GLU A 45 5.52 10.96 1.56
N LEU A 46 6.05 11.47 2.69
CA LEU A 46 6.47 12.87 2.83
C LEU A 46 7.43 13.32 1.73
N ALA A 47 8.30 12.43 1.25
CA ALA A 47 9.28 12.76 0.22
C ALA A 47 8.65 13.06 -1.17
N TYR A 48 7.38 12.69 -1.35
CA TYR A 48 6.61 12.82 -2.60
C TYR A 48 5.38 13.71 -2.43
N SER A 49 5.19 14.26 -1.24
CA SER A 49 4.05 15.08 -0.87
C SER A 49 4.43 16.56 -0.79
N SER A 50 3.47 17.45 -1.02
CA SER A 50 3.63 18.90 -0.85
C SER A 50 3.12 19.41 0.51
N VAL A 51 2.60 18.53 1.37
CA VAL A 51 2.09 18.90 2.69
C VAL A 51 3.21 18.92 3.74
N THR A 52 2.96 19.54 4.87
CA THR A 52 3.92 19.51 5.98
C THR A 52 3.95 18.13 6.65
N GLU A 53 5.11 17.74 7.18
CA GLU A 53 5.25 16.47 7.90
C GLU A 53 4.22 16.35 9.04
N LYS A 54 4.01 17.41 9.80
CA LYS A 54 3.02 17.44 10.89
C LYS A 54 1.61 17.10 10.38
N SER A 55 1.18 17.75 9.30
CA SER A 55 -0.17 17.54 8.74
C SER A 55 -0.34 16.12 8.22
N LEU A 56 0.66 15.59 7.53
CA LEU A 56 0.65 14.21 7.02
C LEU A 56 0.56 13.18 8.14
N LEU A 57 1.43 13.32 9.15
CA LEU A 57 1.43 12.39 10.27
C LEU A 57 0.13 12.46 11.10
N GLU A 58 -0.44 13.66 11.30
CA GLU A 58 -1.74 13.81 11.98
C GLU A 58 -2.88 13.15 11.19
N GLU A 59 -2.85 13.16 9.86
CA GLU A 59 -3.83 12.50 9.01
C GLU A 59 -3.72 10.98 9.11
N LEU A 60 -2.51 10.44 8.95
CA LEU A 60 -2.22 9.00 9.09
C LEU A 60 -2.58 8.48 10.48
N PHE A 61 -2.20 9.20 11.54
CA PHE A 61 -2.55 8.80 12.91
C PHE A 61 -4.06 8.75 13.14
N ARG A 62 -4.83 9.66 12.55
CA ARG A 62 -6.30 9.61 12.63
C ARG A 62 -6.86 8.34 11.98
N PHE A 63 -6.33 7.91 10.84
CA PHE A 63 -6.70 6.64 10.22
C PHE A 63 -6.39 5.47 11.16
N TYR A 64 -5.16 5.36 11.60
CA TYR A 64 -4.72 4.25 12.44
C TYR A 64 -5.50 4.16 13.75
N GLN A 65 -5.67 5.28 14.45
CA GLN A 65 -6.41 5.35 15.72
C GLN A 65 -7.90 5.02 15.56
N HIS A 66 -8.51 5.39 14.43
CA HIS A 66 -9.91 5.06 14.17
C HIS A 66 -10.14 3.54 14.16
N PHE A 67 -9.15 2.77 13.75
CA PHE A 67 -9.18 1.31 13.77
C PHE A 67 -8.49 0.68 15.01
N GLY A 68 -8.27 1.46 16.05
CA GLY A 68 -7.76 0.98 17.34
C GLY A 68 -6.24 0.76 17.37
N LEU A 69 -5.50 1.16 16.35
CA LEU A 69 -4.05 1.07 16.32
C LEU A 69 -3.46 2.30 17.02
N ASN A 70 -2.90 2.08 18.21
CA ASN A 70 -2.26 3.13 19.01
C ASN A 70 -0.75 2.95 18.97
N PHE A 71 -0.08 3.89 18.35
CA PHE A 71 1.39 3.94 18.26
C PHE A 71 2.02 4.75 19.41
N SER A 72 1.53 4.56 20.63
CA SER A 72 2.11 5.19 21.80
C SER A 72 3.39 4.45 22.22
N ASN A 73 4.46 5.23 22.41
CA ASN A 73 5.70 4.82 23.08
C ASN A 73 6.76 4.05 22.27
N GLY A 74 6.98 4.39 21.01
CA GLY A 74 8.16 3.91 20.27
C GLY A 74 8.07 2.43 19.81
N GLU A 75 6.88 1.90 19.71
CA GLU A 75 6.63 0.55 19.20
C GLU A 75 6.82 0.44 17.67
N LEU A 76 6.69 1.54 16.95
CA LEU A 76 7.00 1.57 15.52
C LEU A 76 8.51 1.64 15.30
N ARG A 77 9.03 0.69 14.55
CA ARG A 77 10.41 0.74 14.04
C ARG A 77 10.57 1.77 12.94
N GLU A 78 9.50 2.06 12.21
CA GLU A 78 9.44 2.97 11.08
C GLU A 78 8.41 4.08 11.37
N LEU A 79 8.51 5.18 10.62
CA LEU A 79 7.54 6.27 10.73
C LEU A 79 6.20 5.90 10.08
N PRO A 80 5.08 6.48 10.54
CA PRO A 80 3.73 6.16 10.06
C PRO A 80 3.52 6.30 8.55
N ASP A 81 4.28 7.18 7.90
CA ASP A 81 4.27 7.45 6.45
C ASP A 81 5.28 6.58 5.66
N ASN A 82 5.80 5.52 6.28
CA ASN A 82 6.63 4.54 5.58
C ASN A 82 5.74 3.58 4.78
N LEU A 83 6.16 3.28 3.55
CA LEU A 83 5.46 2.37 2.65
C LEU A 83 5.07 1.04 3.30
N ALA A 84 5.97 0.46 4.10
CA ALA A 84 5.69 -0.80 4.78
C ALA A 84 4.54 -0.66 5.79
N ILE A 85 4.51 0.44 6.56
CA ILE A 85 3.45 0.71 7.55
C ILE A 85 2.11 0.95 6.85
N GLU A 86 2.10 1.71 5.74
CA GLU A 86 0.88 1.92 4.96
C GLU A 86 0.33 0.61 4.38
N LEU A 87 1.20 -0.27 3.86
CA LEU A 87 0.79 -1.58 3.36
C LEU A 87 0.35 -2.54 4.47
N GLU A 88 0.99 -2.50 5.64
CA GLU A 88 0.54 -3.24 6.82
C GLU A 88 -0.85 -2.80 7.27
N PHE A 89 -1.14 -1.50 7.22
CA PHE A 89 -2.46 -0.99 7.53
C PHE A 89 -3.51 -1.43 6.50
N MET A 90 -3.19 -1.42 5.21
CA MET A 90 -4.07 -1.98 4.18
C MET A 90 -4.35 -3.48 4.42
N TYR A 91 -3.33 -4.25 4.75
CA TYR A 91 -3.49 -5.65 5.14
C TYR A 91 -4.43 -5.80 6.34
N TYR A 92 -4.26 -4.96 7.36
CA TYR A 92 -5.11 -4.99 8.56
C TYR A 92 -6.58 -4.69 8.24
N LEU A 93 -6.87 -3.68 7.41
CA LEU A 93 -8.25 -3.38 6.97
C LEU A 93 -8.88 -4.55 6.20
N THR A 94 -8.11 -5.18 5.31
CA THR A 94 -8.55 -6.37 4.58
C THR A 94 -8.82 -7.54 5.51
N PHE A 95 -7.99 -7.74 6.52
CA PHE A 95 -8.18 -8.75 7.55
C PHE A 95 -9.51 -8.53 8.31
N LEU A 96 -9.78 -7.30 8.76
CA LEU A 96 -11.03 -6.95 9.43
C LEU A 96 -12.25 -7.18 8.53
N GLU A 97 -12.16 -6.91 7.24
CA GLU A 97 -13.23 -7.18 6.28
C GLU A 97 -13.52 -8.68 6.16
N ILE A 98 -12.48 -9.51 6.06
CA ILE A 98 -12.61 -10.97 6.01
C ILE A 98 -13.24 -11.51 7.30
N GLU A 99 -12.85 -11.00 8.47
CA GLU A 99 -13.47 -11.37 9.74
C GLU A 99 -14.96 -10.96 9.78
N ALA A 100 -15.27 -9.73 9.36
CA ALA A 100 -16.66 -9.28 9.30
C ALA A 100 -17.52 -10.16 8.37
N MET A 101 -16.99 -10.60 7.24
CA MET A 101 -17.66 -11.53 6.32
C MET A 101 -17.88 -12.90 6.97
N SER A 102 -16.91 -13.41 7.72
CA SER A 102 -16.96 -14.74 8.34
C SER A 102 -17.95 -14.81 9.51
N MET A 103 -18.17 -13.69 10.19
CA MET A 103 -19.08 -13.60 11.35
C MET A 103 -20.55 -13.33 10.97
N ASP A 104 -20.89 -13.40 9.67
CA ASP A 104 -22.22 -13.04 9.14
C ASP A 104 -22.67 -11.63 9.61
N SER A 105 -21.67 -10.74 9.76
CA SER A 105 -21.86 -9.35 10.15
C SER A 105 -22.74 -8.66 9.12
N ASN A 106 -23.58 -7.74 9.59
CA ASN A 106 -24.46 -7.02 8.69
C ASN A 106 -23.64 -6.28 7.61
N ASN A 107 -24.19 -6.16 6.44
CA ASN A 107 -23.56 -5.59 5.24
C ASN A 107 -22.94 -4.18 5.47
N THR A 108 -23.46 -3.44 6.45
CA THR A 108 -23.00 -2.09 6.82
C THR A 108 -21.55 -2.07 7.30
N ASN A 109 -21.12 -3.06 8.10
CA ASN A 109 -19.73 -3.11 8.57
C ASN A 109 -18.74 -3.41 7.44
N ILE A 110 -19.09 -4.32 6.55
CA ILE A 110 -18.30 -4.66 5.37
C ILE A 110 -18.13 -3.44 4.47
N GLN A 111 -19.22 -2.72 4.21
CA GLN A 111 -19.21 -1.49 3.41
C GLN A 111 -18.35 -0.39 4.04
N ALA A 112 -18.39 -0.23 5.36
CA ALA A 112 -17.58 0.73 6.07
C ALA A 112 -16.07 0.41 5.94
N LEU A 113 -15.70 -0.87 6.03
CA LEU A 113 -14.31 -1.33 5.85
C LEU A 113 -13.82 -1.14 4.41
N GLN A 114 -14.64 -1.46 3.42
CA GLN A 114 -14.32 -1.21 2.00
C GLN A 114 -14.18 0.29 1.71
N SER A 115 -15.02 1.13 2.30
CA SER A 115 -14.91 2.58 2.19
C SER A 115 -13.61 3.09 2.82
N ALA A 116 -13.23 2.57 3.99
CA ALA A 116 -11.98 2.93 4.64
C ALA A 116 -10.75 2.52 3.82
N GLN A 117 -10.75 1.31 3.23
CA GLN A 117 -9.68 0.86 2.33
C GLN A 117 -9.57 1.78 1.11
N ARG A 118 -10.69 2.09 0.46
CA ARG A 118 -10.74 3.00 -0.69
C ARG A 118 -10.19 4.37 -0.33
N ASP A 119 -10.66 4.94 0.77
CA ASP A 119 -10.28 6.29 1.18
C ASP A 119 -8.80 6.34 1.57
N PHE A 120 -8.30 5.32 2.26
CA PHE A 120 -6.88 5.22 2.60
C PHE A 120 -5.99 5.08 1.37
N ILE A 121 -6.29 4.18 0.43
CA ILE A 121 -5.53 4.07 -0.83
C ILE A 121 -5.53 5.40 -1.58
N ASN A 122 -6.68 6.05 -1.69
CA ASN A 122 -6.81 7.30 -2.44
C ASN A 122 -6.09 8.48 -1.79
N LEU A 123 -5.96 8.49 -0.47
CA LEU A 123 -5.34 9.59 0.28
C LEU A 123 -3.84 9.41 0.51
N HIS A 124 -3.36 8.18 0.55
CA HIS A 124 -1.99 7.83 0.92
C HIS A 124 -1.27 7.03 -0.18
N PRO A 125 -1.11 5.71 -0.16
CA PRO A 125 -0.20 5.02 -1.09
C PRO A 125 -0.54 5.25 -2.56
N GLY A 126 -1.79 5.33 -2.93
CA GLY A 126 -2.22 5.58 -4.31
C GLY A 126 -1.84 6.95 -4.87
N LYS A 127 -1.55 7.94 -4.01
CA LYS A 127 -1.10 9.26 -4.43
C LYS A 127 0.37 9.32 -4.79
N TRP A 128 1.20 8.60 -4.10
CA TRP A 128 2.64 8.85 -4.16
C TRP A 128 3.48 7.69 -4.73
N VAL A 129 2.97 6.45 -4.68
CA VAL A 129 3.76 5.28 -5.10
C VAL A 129 4.14 5.33 -6.59
N GLN A 130 3.34 5.98 -7.45
CA GLN A 130 3.73 6.22 -8.84
C GLN A 130 4.96 7.16 -8.95
N SER A 131 5.04 8.18 -8.10
CA SER A 131 6.19 9.10 -8.05
C SER A 131 7.44 8.39 -7.49
N PHE A 132 7.25 7.53 -6.50
CA PHE A 132 8.30 6.64 -6.00
C PHE A 132 8.84 5.73 -7.11
N LEU A 133 7.97 5.06 -7.87
CA LEU A 133 8.38 4.24 -9.02
C LEU A 133 9.18 5.07 -10.03
N THR A 134 8.71 6.25 -10.39
CA THR A 134 9.42 7.15 -11.32
C THR A 134 10.81 7.51 -10.79
N ARG A 135 10.92 7.80 -9.50
CA ARG A 135 12.20 8.09 -8.86
C ARG A 135 13.13 6.87 -8.87
N LEU A 136 12.61 5.70 -8.55
CA LEU A 136 13.38 4.45 -8.57
C LEU A 136 13.90 4.14 -9.99
N GLN A 137 13.08 4.33 -11.02
CA GLN A 137 13.47 4.18 -12.42
C GLN A 137 14.61 5.11 -12.82
N SER A 138 14.65 6.33 -12.28
CA SER A 138 15.68 7.32 -12.60
C SER A 138 17.08 6.97 -12.04
N VAL A 139 17.14 6.11 -11.04
CA VAL A 139 18.40 5.72 -10.39
C VAL A 139 18.80 4.28 -10.70
N GLN A 140 17.86 3.46 -11.21
CA GLN A 140 18.11 2.05 -11.48
C GLN A 140 17.24 1.54 -12.65
N GLU A 141 17.88 1.04 -13.70
CA GLU A 141 17.17 0.56 -14.89
C GLU A 141 16.64 -0.88 -14.75
N ASN A 142 17.35 -1.75 -14.02
CA ASN A 142 16.99 -3.15 -13.88
C ASN A 142 17.26 -3.69 -12.47
N SER A 143 16.21 -3.91 -11.70
CA SER A 143 16.31 -4.56 -10.37
C SER A 143 15.00 -5.23 -9.98
N ALA A 144 15.09 -6.22 -9.09
CA ALA A 144 13.91 -6.84 -8.50
C ALA A 144 13.02 -5.83 -7.74
N TYR A 145 13.62 -4.80 -7.14
CA TYR A 145 12.87 -3.72 -6.48
C TYR A 145 12.08 -2.86 -7.47
N LEU A 146 12.62 -2.63 -8.66
CA LEU A 146 11.89 -1.93 -9.71
C LEU A 146 10.68 -2.74 -10.18
N ASP A 147 10.83 -4.06 -10.34
CA ASP A 147 9.73 -4.94 -10.73
C ASP A 147 8.67 -5.03 -9.62
N LEU A 148 9.09 -5.09 -8.36
CA LEU A 148 8.17 -5.02 -7.21
C LEU A 148 7.43 -3.68 -7.15
N ALA A 149 8.12 -2.56 -7.42
CA ALA A 149 7.48 -1.24 -7.42
C ALA A 149 6.45 -1.11 -8.56
N LYS A 150 6.74 -1.64 -9.75
CA LYS A 150 5.76 -1.70 -10.87
C LYS A 150 4.53 -2.54 -10.48
N LEU A 151 4.78 -3.71 -9.86
CA LEU A 151 3.73 -4.58 -9.38
C LEU A 151 2.85 -3.88 -8.33
N LEU A 152 3.47 -3.16 -7.39
CA LEU A 152 2.78 -2.39 -6.37
C LEU A 152 1.88 -1.30 -6.97
N VAL A 153 2.38 -0.52 -7.93
CA VAL A 153 1.56 0.48 -8.63
C VAL A 153 0.35 -0.18 -9.26
N HIS A 154 0.56 -1.26 -10.02
CA HIS A 154 -0.53 -1.96 -10.68
C HIS A 154 -1.54 -2.54 -9.68
N PHE A 155 -1.06 -3.08 -8.56
CA PHE A 155 -1.92 -3.55 -7.47
C PHE A 155 -2.80 -2.43 -6.92
N LEU A 156 -2.21 -1.29 -6.54
CA LEU A 156 -2.94 -0.16 -5.99
C LEU A 156 -4.00 0.40 -6.96
N GLU A 157 -3.67 0.50 -8.25
CA GLU A 157 -4.63 0.91 -9.28
C GLU A 157 -5.78 -0.10 -9.46
N SER A 158 -5.49 -1.39 -9.31
CA SER A 158 -6.50 -2.44 -9.40
C SER A 158 -7.44 -2.41 -8.20
N GLU A 159 -6.91 -2.23 -7.01
CA GLU A 159 -7.68 -2.09 -5.77
C GLU A 159 -8.55 -0.83 -5.77
N GLN A 160 -8.01 0.31 -6.21
CA GLN A 160 -8.79 1.55 -6.35
C GLN A 160 -10.00 1.35 -7.26
N ARG A 161 -9.83 0.67 -8.39
CA ARG A 161 -10.93 0.36 -9.33
C ARG A 161 -11.95 -0.57 -8.68
N PHE A 162 -11.50 -1.67 -8.10
CA PHE A 162 -12.35 -2.66 -7.44
C PHE A 162 -13.21 -2.03 -6.32
N LEU A 163 -12.60 -1.30 -5.41
CA LEU A 163 -13.29 -0.64 -4.29
C LEU A 163 -14.23 0.48 -4.75
N SER A 164 -13.92 1.14 -5.86
CA SER A 164 -14.79 2.17 -6.45
C SER A 164 -16.03 1.59 -7.11
N ASP A 165 -15.90 0.46 -7.78
CA ASP A 165 -17.01 -0.20 -8.47
C ASP A 165 -17.94 -0.94 -7.49
N SER A 166 -17.37 -1.53 -6.43
CA SER A 166 -18.15 -2.13 -5.34
C SER A 166 -19.06 -1.10 -4.66
N GLY A 167 -18.59 0.13 -4.46
CA GLY A 167 -19.38 1.23 -3.92
C GLY A 167 -20.54 1.67 -4.82
N LYS A 168 -20.38 1.61 -6.14
CA LYS A 168 -21.45 2.00 -7.10
C LYS A 168 -22.57 0.94 -7.20
N MET A 169 -22.21 -0.33 -7.11
CA MET A 169 -23.18 -1.44 -7.23
C MET A 169 -24.20 -1.42 -6.10
N LEU A 170 -23.82 -0.93 -4.93
CA LEU A 170 -24.67 -0.86 -3.73
C LEU A 170 -25.64 0.32 -3.73
N ILE A 171 -25.29 1.43 -4.39
CA ILE A 171 -26.17 2.61 -4.54
C ILE A 171 -27.28 2.33 -5.57
N ALA A 172 -27.06 1.42 -6.51
CA ALA A 172 -28.03 1.08 -7.55
C ALA A 172 -29.09 0.07 -7.11
N THR A 173 -28.95 -0.55 -5.95
CA THR A 173 -29.86 -1.60 -5.41
C THR A 173 -30.63 -1.17 -4.17
N GLY A 174 -30.52 0.06 -3.70
CA GLY A 174 -31.28 0.67 -2.61
C GLY A 174 -32.24 1.72 -3.13
#